data_fe57a6af7cf0d2529cf2dc88bab14f26
#
_entry.id   fe57a6af7cf0d2529cf2dc88bab14f26
#
_cell.length_a   1.000
_cell.length_b   1.000
_cell.length_c   1.000
_cell.angle_alpha   90.00
_cell.angle_beta   90.00
_cell.angle_gamma   90.00
#
_symmetry.space_group_name_H-M   'P 1'
#
loop_
_entity.id
_entity.type
_entity.pdbx_description
1 polymer ?
#
loop_
_entity_poly.entity_id
_entity_poly.type
_entity_poly.pdbx_seq_one_letter_code
_entity_poly.pdbx_strand_id
1 'polypeptide(L)'
;PNNLAEAPEASRRPPLYRSELGIVGMDTEPASNRSVSTLAIHAATAYAKERGLDQSFFAAASKEYWEMGTDLGNLYTIRRLSIASGLDWEEMWPQLESGSYHRLVLAHHETAIADGILKTPSFKISGKLHSGSLGFEELRTAVQAA
;
A
#
# COMPACT_ATOMS: atom_id res chain seq x y z
N PRO A 1 1.74 26.76 21.19
CA PRO A 1 2.47 25.52 21.41
C PRO A 1 1.74 24.42 20.65
N ASN A 2 2.30 24.05 19.48
CA ASN A 2 1.78 22.97 18.65
C ASN A 2 2.18 21.64 19.30
N ASN A 3 1.27 21.05 20.03
CA ASN A 3 1.35 19.67 20.44
C ASN A 3 0.99 18.79 19.21
N LEU A 4 1.92 18.64 18.28
CA LEU A 4 1.88 17.57 17.32
C LEU A 4 2.16 16.30 18.13
N ALA A 5 1.10 15.58 18.49
CA ALA A 5 1.24 14.27 19.11
C ALA A 5 2.15 13.42 18.19
N GLU A 6 3.28 13.02 18.71
CA GLU A 6 4.15 12.06 18.03
C GLU A 6 3.32 10.83 17.67
N ALA A 7 3.38 10.44 16.41
CA ALA A 7 2.72 9.21 15.98
C ALA A 7 3.19 8.06 16.88
N PRO A 8 2.28 7.20 17.35
CA PRO A 8 2.65 6.11 18.25
C PRO A 8 3.76 5.27 17.64
N GLU A 9 4.69 4.85 18.46
CA GLU A 9 5.91 4.12 18.09
C GLU A 9 5.61 2.87 17.23
N ALA A 10 4.40 2.30 17.39
CA ALA A 10 3.89 1.19 16.57
C ALA A 10 3.69 1.55 15.08
N SER A 11 3.65 2.84 14.72
CA SER A 11 3.57 3.29 13.33
C SER A 11 4.93 3.36 12.63
N ARG A 12 6.02 3.22 13.41
CA ARG A 12 7.37 3.15 12.85
C ARG A 12 7.59 1.75 12.31
N ARG A 13 7.89 1.63 11.02
CA ARG A 13 8.26 0.34 10.45
C ARG A 13 9.49 -0.20 11.14
N PRO A 14 9.51 -1.50 11.50
CA PRO A 14 10.67 -2.11 12.12
C PRO A 14 11.91 -1.93 11.24
N PRO A 15 13.11 -1.76 11.83
CA PRO A 15 14.38 -1.68 11.09
C PRO A 15 14.61 -2.85 10.11
N LEU A 16 14.09 -4.03 10.42
CA LEU A 16 14.13 -5.22 9.57
C LEU A 16 13.54 -5.02 8.17
N TYR A 17 12.63 -4.08 8.02
CA TYR A 17 11.98 -3.84 6.72
C TYR A 17 12.89 -3.11 5.73
N ARG A 18 14.04 -2.59 6.20
CA ARG A 18 14.91 -1.71 5.44
C ARG A 18 16.14 -2.39 4.86
N SER A 19 16.82 -3.22 5.64
CA SER A 19 18.13 -3.74 5.27
C SER A 19 18.13 -5.17 4.75
N GLU A 20 17.18 -6.00 5.20
CA GLU A 20 17.20 -7.43 4.89
C GLU A 20 16.53 -7.79 3.55
N LEU A 21 15.69 -6.92 3.01
CA LEU A 21 15.01 -7.17 1.75
C LEU A 21 15.80 -6.71 0.51
N GLY A 22 16.92 -5.99 0.69
CA GLY A 22 17.77 -5.55 -0.42
C GLY A 22 17.05 -4.74 -1.50
N ILE A 23 15.89 -4.15 -1.15
CA ILE A 23 15.09 -3.35 -2.07
C ILE A 23 15.62 -1.92 -2.02
N VAL A 24 16.22 -1.52 -3.12
CA VAL A 24 16.74 -0.15 -3.31
C VAL A 24 15.61 0.86 -3.03
N GLY A 25 15.90 1.82 -2.15
CA GLY A 25 14.94 2.87 -1.75
C GLY A 25 14.12 2.55 -0.48
N MET A 26 14.27 1.36 0.11
CA MET A 26 13.63 1.02 1.39
C MET A 26 14.53 1.23 2.62
N ASP A 27 15.76 1.65 2.42
CA ASP A 27 16.73 1.92 3.52
C ASP A 27 16.50 3.27 4.19
N THR A 28 15.59 4.07 3.68
CA THR A 28 15.30 5.40 4.22
C THR A 28 14.06 5.37 5.10
N GLU A 29 14.12 6.10 6.23
CA GLU A 29 12.92 6.48 6.97
C GLU A 29 11.99 7.21 6.00
N PRO A 30 10.67 7.02 6.10
CA PRO A 30 9.76 7.85 5.34
C PRO A 30 10.05 9.31 5.69
N ALA A 31 10.16 10.17 4.69
CA ALA A 31 10.46 11.58 4.88
C ALA A 31 9.39 12.31 5.74
N SER A 32 8.31 11.63 6.08
CA SER A 32 7.23 12.13 6.95
C SER A 32 6.74 11.03 7.89
N ASN A 33 6.64 11.37 9.18
CA ASN A 33 5.99 10.54 10.20
C ASN A 33 4.45 10.74 10.22
N ARG A 34 3.89 11.42 9.22
CA ARG A 34 2.44 11.69 9.18
C ARG A 34 1.69 10.40 8.84
N SER A 35 0.72 10.07 9.66
CA SER A 35 -0.32 9.11 9.29
C SER A 35 -1.20 9.74 8.22
N VAL A 36 -1.21 9.19 7.02
CA VAL A 36 -2.07 9.64 5.92
C VAL A 36 -3.16 8.62 5.67
N SER A 37 -4.34 9.09 5.29
CA SER A 37 -5.40 8.19 4.84
C SER A 37 -4.99 7.57 3.52
N THR A 38 -4.89 6.25 3.47
CA THR A 38 -4.50 5.51 2.25
C THR A 38 -5.69 4.96 1.48
N LEU A 39 -6.92 5.18 1.93
CA LEU A 39 -8.11 4.64 1.27
C LEU A 39 -8.25 5.14 -0.17
N ALA A 40 -8.02 6.42 -0.41
CA ALA A 40 -8.14 7.02 -1.73
C ALA A 40 -7.07 6.50 -2.70
N ILE A 41 -5.82 6.34 -2.26
CA ILE A 41 -4.76 5.79 -3.12
C ILE A 41 -5.00 4.29 -3.40
N HIS A 42 -5.56 3.53 -2.47
CA HIS A 42 -5.95 2.14 -2.70
C HIS A 42 -7.13 2.04 -3.68
N ALA A 43 -8.11 2.93 -3.58
CA ALA A 43 -9.20 3.02 -4.56
C ALA A 43 -8.67 3.33 -5.97
N ALA A 44 -7.74 4.26 -6.07
CA ALA A 44 -7.05 4.58 -7.32
C ALA A 44 -6.25 3.39 -7.87
N THR A 45 -5.58 2.65 -7.00
CA THR A 45 -4.85 1.43 -7.39
C THR A 45 -5.79 0.34 -7.89
N ALA A 46 -6.97 0.18 -7.28
CA ALA A 46 -7.98 -0.77 -7.73
C ALA A 46 -8.53 -0.40 -9.12
N TYR A 47 -8.75 0.88 -9.39
CA TYR A 47 -9.10 1.37 -10.73
C TYR A 47 -7.99 1.09 -11.75
N ALA A 48 -6.73 1.36 -11.38
CA ALA A 48 -5.57 1.09 -12.23
C ALA A 48 -5.42 -0.39 -12.57
N LYS A 49 -5.76 -1.27 -11.62
CA LYS A 49 -5.69 -2.73 -11.80
C LYS A 49 -6.58 -3.22 -12.92
N GLU A 50 -7.79 -2.73 -13.06
CA GLU A 50 -8.70 -3.10 -14.15
C GLU A 50 -8.16 -2.72 -15.53
N ARG A 51 -7.15 -1.84 -15.58
CA ARG A 51 -6.47 -1.35 -16.80
C ARG A 51 -5.07 -1.90 -16.97
N GLY A 52 -4.63 -2.80 -16.06
CA GLY A 52 -3.28 -3.38 -16.09
C GLY A 52 -2.16 -2.39 -15.76
N LEU A 53 -2.48 -1.29 -15.08
CA LEU A 53 -1.55 -0.20 -14.73
C LEU A 53 -1.27 -0.11 -13.23
N ASP A 54 -1.78 -1.04 -12.43
CA ASP A 54 -1.62 -1.06 -10.97
C ASP A 54 -0.16 -1.14 -10.53
N GLN A 55 0.66 -1.94 -11.21
CA GLN A 55 2.08 -2.10 -10.87
C GLN A 55 2.85 -0.78 -11.02
N SER A 56 2.69 -0.10 -12.15
CA SER A 56 3.35 1.18 -12.41
C SER A 56 2.84 2.27 -11.48
N PHE A 57 1.53 2.34 -11.27
CA PHE A 57 0.90 3.30 -10.37
C PHE A 57 1.35 3.10 -8.92
N PHE A 58 1.32 1.86 -8.44
CA PHE A 58 1.75 1.52 -7.08
C PHE A 58 3.24 1.81 -6.85
N ALA A 59 4.10 1.46 -7.81
CA ALA A 59 5.52 1.73 -7.73
C ALA A 59 5.81 3.23 -7.64
N ALA A 60 5.15 4.05 -8.46
CA ALA A 60 5.27 5.50 -8.42
C ALA A 60 4.79 6.09 -7.09
N ALA A 61 3.63 5.65 -6.59
CA ALA A 61 3.09 6.09 -5.31
C ALA A 61 4.00 5.71 -4.14
N SER A 62 4.48 4.46 -4.11
CA SER A 62 5.39 3.99 -3.07
C SER A 62 6.70 4.77 -3.05
N LYS A 63 7.29 5.01 -4.21
CA LYS A 63 8.51 5.82 -4.33
C LYS A 63 8.31 7.22 -3.75
N GLU A 64 7.25 7.90 -4.13
CA GLU A 64 6.99 9.25 -3.61
C GLU A 64 6.76 9.27 -2.11
N TYR A 65 6.03 8.29 -1.59
CA TYR A 65 5.80 8.21 -0.15
C TYR A 65 7.10 8.00 0.63
N TRP A 66 7.92 7.03 0.20
CA TRP A 66 9.13 6.65 0.94
C TRP A 66 10.30 7.60 0.74
N GLU A 67 10.50 8.13 -0.46
CA GLU A 67 11.65 8.97 -0.79
C GLU A 67 11.36 10.46 -0.58
N MET A 68 10.11 10.89 -0.80
CA MET A 68 9.76 12.31 -0.83
C MET A 68 8.79 12.72 0.29
N GLY A 69 8.25 11.78 1.05
CA GLY A 69 7.27 12.06 2.10
C GLY A 69 5.93 12.60 1.58
N THR A 70 5.60 12.29 0.33
CA THR A 70 4.39 12.78 -0.31
C THR A 70 3.13 12.26 0.38
N ASP A 71 2.16 13.14 0.61
CA ASP A 71 0.85 12.78 1.13
C ASP A 71 0.02 12.07 0.06
N LEU A 72 -0.10 10.74 0.19
CA LEU A 72 -0.90 9.90 -0.71
C LEU A 72 -2.41 10.01 -0.48
N GLY A 73 -2.85 10.70 0.56
CA GLY A 73 -4.26 11.05 0.78
C GLY A 73 -4.69 12.29 0.00
N ASN A 74 -3.75 13.02 -0.58
CA ASN A 74 -4.02 14.26 -1.30
C ASN A 74 -4.48 13.97 -2.74
N LEU A 75 -5.63 14.51 -3.12
CA LEU A 75 -6.22 14.31 -4.43
C LEU A 75 -5.34 14.80 -5.60
N TYR A 76 -4.63 15.91 -5.41
CA TYR A 76 -3.69 16.40 -6.43
C TYR A 76 -2.53 15.44 -6.66
N THR A 77 -2.05 14.80 -5.60
CA THR A 77 -1.04 13.74 -5.69
C THR A 77 -1.58 12.55 -6.48
N ILE A 78 -2.78 12.07 -6.15
CA ILE A 78 -3.40 10.95 -6.85
C ILE A 78 -3.59 11.27 -8.32
N ARG A 79 -4.13 12.46 -8.65
CA ARG A 79 -4.31 12.90 -10.04
C ARG A 79 -3.00 12.89 -10.82
N ARG A 80 -1.96 13.49 -10.26
CA ARG A 80 -0.64 13.58 -10.91
C ARG A 80 -0.02 12.20 -11.12
N LEU A 81 -0.06 11.34 -10.13
CA LEU A 81 0.44 9.96 -10.23
C LEU A 81 -0.36 9.15 -11.25
N SER A 82 -1.68 9.31 -11.30
CA SER A 82 -2.54 8.65 -12.29
C SER A 82 -2.15 9.00 -13.71
N ILE A 83 -2.04 10.29 -14.01
CA ILE A 83 -1.65 10.78 -15.33
C ILE A 83 -0.23 10.30 -15.69
N ALA A 84 0.71 10.40 -14.76
CA ALA A 84 2.09 9.94 -14.97
C ALA A 84 2.20 8.43 -15.21
N SER A 85 1.24 7.66 -14.71
CA SER A 85 1.16 6.20 -14.91
C SER A 85 0.38 5.79 -16.16
N GLY A 86 -0.12 6.75 -16.94
CA GLY A 86 -0.86 6.50 -18.18
C GLY A 86 -2.37 6.33 -18.01
N LEU A 87 -2.91 6.63 -16.83
CA LEU A 87 -4.35 6.62 -16.59
C LEU A 87 -4.99 7.91 -17.09
N ASP A 88 -6.17 7.80 -17.68
CA ASP A 88 -7.00 8.94 -18.02
C ASP A 88 -7.73 9.46 -16.78
N TRP A 89 -7.39 10.67 -16.34
CA TRP A 89 -7.98 11.27 -15.16
C TRP A 89 -9.45 11.63 -15.34
N GLU A 90 -9.85 12.07 -16.51
CA GLU A 90 -11.24 12.48 -16.80
C GLU A 90 -12.18 11.28 -16.76
N GLU A 91 -11.70 10.09 -17.17
CA GLU A 91 -12.46 8.83 -17.02
C GLU A 91 -12.41 8.30 -15.58
N MET A 92 -11.27 8.45 -14.92
CA MET A 92 -11.02 7.92 -13.58
C MET A 92 -11.78 8.68 -12.50
N TRP A 93 -11.78 10.00 -12.57
CA TRP A 93 -12.32 10.84 -11.49
C TRP A 93 -13.79 10.55 -11.16
N PRO A 94 -14.73 10.50 -12.12
CA PRO A 94 -16.12 10.17 -11.82
C PRO A 94 -16.29 8.82 -11.12
N GLN A 95 -15.43 7.85 -11.43
CA GLN A 95 -15.47 6.52 -10.82
C GLN A 95 -14.99 6.57 -9.36
N LEU A 96 -13.94 7.33 -9.08
CA LEU A 96 -13.47 7.55 -7.71
C LEU A 96 -14.48 8.34 -6.89
N GLU A 97 -15.02 9.43 -7.46
CA GLU A 97 -16.01 10.30 -6.82
C GLU A 97 -17.30 9.55 -6.46
N SER A 98 -17.73 8.59 -7.29
CA SER A 98 -18.89 7.72 -6.99
C SER A 98 -18.69 6.87 -5.73
N GLY A 99 -17.46 6.71 -5.26
CA GLY A 99 -17.09 5.87 -4.13
C GLY A 99 -17.15 4.36 -4.41
N SER A 100 -17.34 3.92 -5.65
CA SER A 100 -17.42 2.50 -6.00
C SER A 100 -16.14 1.76 -5.66
N TYR A 101 -14.99 2.31 -6.01
CA TYR A 101 -13.68 1.71 -5.70
C TYR A 101 -13.32 1.81 -4.20
N HIS A 102 -13.79 2.83 -3.51
CA HIS A 102 -13.65 2.91 -2.05
C HIS A 102 -14.40 1.77 -1.37
N ARG A 103 -15.64 1.52 -1.79
CA ARG A 103 -16.43 0.37 -1.28
C ARG A 103 -15.78 -0.96 -1.62
N LEU A 104 -15.19 -1.10 -2.82
CA LEU A 104 -14.46 -2.30 -3.22
C LEU A 104 -13.26 -2.56 -2.29
N VAL A 105 -12.46 -1.54 -1.99
CA VAL A 105 -11.31 -1.66 -1.07
C VAL A 105 -11.78 -2.06 0.33
N LEU A 106 -12.86 -1.46 0.84
CA LEU A 106 -13.42 -1.82 2.14
C LEU A 106 -13.95 -3.27 2.16
N ALA A 107 -14.61 -3.71 1.09
CA ALA A 107 -15.07 -5.10 0.98
C ALA A 107 -13.90 -6.09 0.94
N HIS A 108 -12.80 -5.77 0.26
CA HIS A 108 -11.58 -6.58 0.32
C HIS A 108 -10.98 -6.64 1.72
N HIS A 109 -11.02 -5.54 2.47
CA HIS A 109 -10.58 -5.51 3.85
C HIS A 109 -11.44 -6.41 4.75
N GLU A 110 -12.76 -6.35 4.62
CA GLU A 110 -13.70 -7.21 5.35
C GLU A 110 -13.47 -8.70 5.01
N THR A 111 -13.24 -9.01 3.74
CA THR A 111 -12.91 -10.37 3.30
C THR A 111 -11.59 -10.85 3.93
N ALA A 112 -10.58 -10.00 3.96
CA ALA A 112 -9.30 -10.33 4.58
C ALA A 112 -9.45 -10.63 6.08
N ILE A 113 -10.25 -9.84 6.79
CA ILE A 113 -10.56 -10.10 8.22
C ILE A 113 -11.29 -11.44 8.39
N ALA A 114 -12.30 -11.71 7.56
CA ALA A 114 -13.04 -12.97 7.58
C ALA A 114 -12.13 -14.18 7.29
N ASP A 115 -11.11 -14.01 6.47
CA ASP A 115 -10.07 -15.00 6.18
C ASP A 115 -9.02 -15.15 7.30
N GLY A 116 -9.17 -14.41 8.40
CA GLY A 116 -8.25 -14.45 9.54
C GLY A 116 -7.00 -13.58 9.39
N ILE A 117 -6.95 -12.72 8.38
CA ILE A 117 -5.84 -11.78 8.16
C ILE A 117 -6.04 -10.56 9.06
N LEU A 118 -5.44 -10.59 10.26
CA LEU A 118 -5.62 -9.56 11.28
C LEU A 118 -4.43 -8.59 11.39
N LYS A 119 -3.34 -8.87 10.69
CA LYS A 119 -2.12 -8.06 10.71
C LYS A 119 -1.35 -8.16 9.40
N THR A 120 -0.49 -7.20 9.17
CA THR A 120 0.45 -7.18 8.03
C THR A 120 1.90 -7.27 8.52
N PRO A 121 2.79 -7.91 7.75
CA PRO A 121 2.50 -8.67 6.54
C PRO A 121 1.79 -9.99 6.86
N SER A 122 0.96 -10.48 5.93
CA SER A 122 0.40 -11.83 5.97
C SER A 122 0.43 -12.44 4.57
N PHE A 123 0.64 -13.73 4.50
CA PHE A 123 0.75 -14.49 3.24
C PHE A 123 -0.24 -15.65 3.26
N LYS A 124 -1.05 -15.78 2.21
CA LYS A 124 -1.92 -16.94 2.00
C LYS A 124 -1.36 -17.77 0.86
N ILE A 125 -0.78 -18.92 1.18
CA ILE A 125 -0.09 -19.79 0.24
C ILE A 125 -0.82 -21.13 0.25
N SER A 126 -1.37 -21.54 -0.88
CA SER A 126 -2.16 -22.78 -1.04
C SER A 126 -3.22 -22.96 0.07
N GLY A 127 -3.91 -21.87 0.41
CA GLY A 127 -4.95 -21.85 1.44
C GLY A 127 -4.44 -21.75 2.87
N LYS A 128 -3.15 -21.91 3.13
CA LYS A 128 -2.55 -21.78 4.46
C LYS A 128 -2.15 -20.32 4.74
N LEU A 129 -2.56 -19.80 5.87
CA LEU A 129 -2.23 -18.44 6.31
C LEU A 129 -0.93 -18.45 7.13
N HIS A 130 -0.01 -17.57 6.72
CA HIS A 130 1.21 -17.25 7.45
C HIS A 130 1.15 -15.77 7.86
N SER A 131 1.19 -15.48 9.14
CA SER A 131 1.08 -14.13 9.69
C SER A 131 2.41 -13.66 10.25
N GLY A 132 2.82 -12.46 9.86
CA GLY A 132 4.10 -11.86 10.22
C GLY A 132 5.12 -11.98 9.10
N SER A 133 6.31 -11.44 9.35
CA SER A 133 7.41 -11.51 8.40
C SER A 133 7.90 -12.96 8.28
N LEU A 134 8.05 -13.42 7.05
CA LEU A 134 8.69 -14.70 6.73
C LEU A 134 10.09 -14.41 6.19
N GLY A 135 11.07 -15.21 6.64
CA GLY A 135 12.39 -15.24 6.00
C GLY A 135 12.30 -15.80 4.58
N PHE A 136 13.30 -15.48 3.75
CA PHE A 136 13.31 -15.94 2.35
C PHE A 136 13.18 -17.46 2.24
N GLU A 137 13.90 -18.23 3.06
CA GLU A 137 13.88 -19.69 3.03
C GLU A 137 12.53 -20.26 3.48
N GLU A 138 11.89 -19.64 4.48
CA GLU A 138 10.56 -20.04 4.94
C GLU A 138 9.52 -19.79 3.85
N LEU A 139 9.57 -18.62 3.21
CA LEU A 139 8.68 -18.28 2.11
C LEU A 139 8.88 -19.21 0.92
N ARG A 140 10.15 -19.46 0.54
CA ARG A 140 10.51 -20.40 -0.53
C ARG A 140 9.96 -21.80 -0.25
N THR A 141 10.16 -22.30 0.96
CA THR A 141 9.69 -23.63 1.37
C THR A 141 8.16 -23.71 1.32
N ALA A 142 7.47 -22.66 1.81
CA ALA A 142 6.00 -22.62 1.80
C ALA A 142 5.45 -22.62 0.36
N VAL A 143 6.09 -21.90 -0.55
CA VAL A 143 5.70 -21.86 -1.98
C VAL A 143 6.00 -23.18 -2.69
N GLN A 144 7.13 -23.85 -2.38
CA GLN A 144 7.50 -25.13 -3.01
C GLN A 144 6.66 -26.31 -2.51
N ALA A 145 6.10 -26.20 -1.30
CA ALA A 145 5.21 -27.21 -0.72
C ALA A 145 3.72 -27.01 -1.09
N ALA A 146 3.43 -26.05 -1.96
CA ALA A 146 2.10 -25.58 -2.31
C ALA A 146 1.45 -26.38 -3.46
#